data_cfa76e789d98e072a62b38984e3740db
#
_entry.id   cfa76e789d98e072a62b38984e3740db
#
_cell.length_a   1.000
_cell.length_b   1.000
_cell.length_c   1.000
_cell.angle_alpha   90.00
_cell.angle_beta   90.00
_cell.angle_gamma   90.00
#
_symmetry.space_group_name_H-M   'P 1'
#
loop_
_entity.id
_entity.type
_entity.pdbx_description
1 polymer ?
#
loop_
_entity_poly.entity_id
_entity_poly.type
_entity_poly.pdbx_seq_one_letter_code
_entity_poly.pdbx_strand_id
1 'polypeptide(L)'
;MCRLVGVVASESTNFRFYLSDAPRSLSVLSPDHPDGWGIAVHDGARWDVEKAPGCARDDAQFAAVSATRHGRALVAHVRKRTVGAIGRDNTHPFERGRFTFAHNGTIDDQTFMRASTSRARLAEIAGQTDSELFFAYLLSALDARPDAHDAALADALSALVAHEGVAANMLLCDGDVLYAHRFGRSLYTLKRQPGDAVRIERTSVETLATLETEWTPRRSAVLVASERLTDEPWEEVPNGTLLRVDRSALPEVRVIARTRSD
;
A
#
# COMPACT_ATOMS: atom_id res chain seq x y z
N MET A 1 -14.06 -4.68 1.07
CA MET A 1 -12.71 -4.66 0.44
C MET A 1 -11.84 -3.69 1.22
N CYS A 2 -10.57 -3.98 1.38
CA CYS A 2 -9.61 -3.12 2.10
C CYS A 2 -9.25 -1.84 1.31
N ARG A 3 -8.52 -0.91 1.94
CA ARG A 3 -7.91 0.24 1.27
C ARG A 3 -6.43 0.30 1.59
N LEU A 4 -5.62 0.62 0.59
CA LEU A 4 -4.18 0.77 0.73
C LEU A 4 -3.68 2.05 0.05
N VAL A 5 -2.60 2.58 0.60
CA VAL A 5 -1.87 3.74 0.07
C VAL A 5 -0.38 3.49 0.19
N GLY A 6 0.35 3.69 -0.90
CA GLY A 6 1.80 3.76 -0.97
C GLY A 6 2.25 5.14 -1.43
N VAL A 7 3.31 5.65 -0.85
CA VAL A 7 3.93 6.92 -1.28
C VAL A 7 5.44 6.76 -1.32
N VAL A 8 6.06 7.27 -2.37
CA VAL A 8 7.50 7.48 -2.45
C VAL A 8 7.74 8.96 -2.69
N ALA A 9 8.47 9.61 -1.79
CA ALA A 9 8.77 11.04 -1.83
C ALA A 9 10.27 11.28 -2.04
N SER A 10 10.61 12.36 -2.76
CA SER A 10 11.99 12.78 -3.01
C SER A 10 12.75 13.11 -1.72
N GLU A 11 12.04 13.62 -0.72
CA GLU A 11 12.58 14.02 0.58
C GLU A 11 11.69 13.53 1.72
N SER A 12 12.22 13.55 2.94
CA SER A 12 11.44 13.24 4.13
C SER A 12 10.26 14.22 4.28
N THR A 13 9.07 13.68 4.45
CA THR A 13 7.82 14.43 4.56
C THR A 13 6.89 13.80 5.57
N ASN A 14 5.95 14.56 6.09
CA ASN A 14 4.83 14.05 6.86
C ASN A 14 3.74 13.54 5.89
N PHE A 15 3.15 12.41 6.20
CA PHE A 15 2.12 11.77 5.36
C PHE A 15 0.69 12.02 5.87
N ARG A 16 0.50 12.90 6.84
CA ARG A 16 -0.79 13.19 7.48
C ARG A 16 -1.88 13.50 6.46
N PHE A 17 -1.52 14.23 5.40
CA PHE A 17 -2.47 14.56 4.35
C PHE A 17 -3.18 13.32 3.80
N TYR A 18 -2.44 12.28 3.43
CA TYR A 18 -3.00 11.06 2.84
C TYR A 18 -3.68 10.15 3.87
N LEU A 19 -3.20 10.21 5.11
CA LEU A 19 -3.69 9.38 6.20
C LEU A 19 -4.97 9.95 6.82
N SER A 20 -5.06 11.29 6.98
CA SER A 20 -6.12 11.94 7.78
C SER A 20 -6.81 13.11 7.10
N ASP A 21 -6.10 13.92 6.28
CA ASP A 21 -6.58 15.24 5.89
C ASP A 21 -7.24 15.29 4.50
N ALA A 22 -6.87 14.40 3.57
CA ALA A 22 -7.49 14.35 2.24
C ALA A 22 -8.99 14.00 2.31
N PRO A 23 -9.81 14.46 1.35
CA PRO A 23 -11.25 14.20 1.32
C PRO A 23 -11.63 12.72 1.40
N ARG A 24 -10.80 11.84 0.82
CA ARG A 24 -10.92 10.38 0.88
C ARG A 24 -9.67 9.73 1.49
N SER A 25 -9.16 10.33 2.59
CA SER A 25 -8.03 9.78 3.36
C SER A 25 -8.36 8.43 3.97
N LEU A 26 -7.35 7.68 4.41
CA LEU A 26 -7.58 6.38 5.06
C LEU A 26 -8.46 6.51 6.32
N SER A 27 -8.31 7.59 7.10
CA SER A 27 -9.18 7.88 8.23
C SER A 27 -10.64 8.04 7.79
N VAL A 28 -10.90 8.81 6.72
CA VAL A 28 -12.25 9.02 6.18
C VAL A 28 -12.88 7.73 5.67
N LEU A 29 -12.09 6.86 5.04
CA LEU A 29 -12.54 5.58 4.48
C LEU A 29 -12.68 4.48 5.55
N SER A 30 -12.05 4.63 6.73
CA SER A 30 -11.95 3.56 7.71
C SER A 30 -13.26 3.09 8.35
N PRO A 31 -14.34 3.86 8.47
CA PRO A 31 -15.62 3.34 8.98
C PRO A 31 -16.20 2.17 8.15
N ASP A 32 -15.95 2.16 6.85
CA ASP A 32 -16.32 1.03 5.98
C ASP A 32 -15.31 -0.14 6.05
N HIS A 33 -14.19 0.06 6.80
CA HIS A 33 -13.05 -0.84 6.94
C HIS A 33 -12.58 -0.90 8.41
N PRO A 34 -13.47 -1.28 9.35
CA PRO A 34 -13.24 -1.05 10.78
C PRO A 34 -12.41 -2.13 11.47
N ASP A 35 -11.87 -3.12 10.75
CA ASP A 35 -11.31 -4.34 11.35
C ASP A 35 -9.79 -4.25 11.61
N GLY A 36 -9.19 -3.11 11.33
CA GLY A 36 -7.78 -2.84 11.60
C GLY A 36 -7.20 -1.74 10.71
N TRP A 37 -6.15 -1.13 11.20
CA TRP A 37 -5.34 -0.16 10.45
C TRP A 37 -3.86 -0.41 10.67
N GLY A 38 -3.04 0.05 9.75
CA GLY A 38 -1.60 0.06 9.93
C GLY A 38 -0.91 1.05 9.01
N ILE A 39 0.17 1.58 9.53
CA ILE A 39 1.03 2.59 8.92
C ILE A 39 2.47 2.13 9.06
N ALA A 40 3.19 2.02 7.95
CA ALA A 40 4.63 1.81 7.90
C ALA A 40 5.28 3.02 7.24
N VAL A 41 6.20 3.67 7.92
CA VAL A 41 6.98 4.81 7.41
C VAL A 41 8.45 4.46 7.39
N HIS A 42 9.12 4.65 6.25
CA HIS A 42 10.57 4.47 6.12
C HIS A 42 11.28 5.82 6.27
N ASP A 43 12.12 5.95 7.29
CA ASP A 43 12.82 7.21 7.62
C ASP A 43 14.06 7.47 6.73
N GLY A 44 14.48 6.48 5.97
CA GLY A 44 15.68 6.44 5.15
C GLY A 44 16.67 5.37 5.59
N ALA A 45 16.47 4.78 6.78
CA ALA A 45 17.31 3.70 7.32
C ALA A 45 16.48 2.45 7.68
N ARG A 46 15.26 2.62 8.22
CA ARG A 46 14.42 1.52 8.69
C ARG A 46 12.95 1.85 8.57
N TRP A 47 12.13 0.82 8.64
CA TRP A 47 10.69 0.95 8.81
C TRP A 47 10.32 1.21 10.26
N ASP A 48 9.35 2.08 10.46
CA ASP A 48 8.64 2.31 11.71
C ASP A 48 7.19 1.90 11.45
N VAL A 49 6.79 0.75 12.00
CA VAL A 49 5.51 0.11 11.72
C VAL A 49 4.61 0.17 12.94
N GLU A 50 3.48 0.84 12.79
CA GLU A 50 2.43 0.89 13.80
C GLU A 50 1.12 0.38 13.21
N LYS A 51 0.45 -0.51 13.94
CA LYS A 51 -0.82 -1.11 13.52
C LYS A 51 -1.64 -1.59 14.71
N ALA A 52 -2.95 -1.47 14.58
CA ALA A 52 -3.89 -1.92 15.60
C ALA A 52 -5.17 -2.49 14.98
N PRO A 53 -5.91 -3.34 15.69
CA PRO A 53 -7.28 -3.66 15.35
C PRO A 53 -8.19 -2.43 15.58
N GLY A 54 -9.30 -2.37 14.87
CA GLY A 54 -10.28 -1.29 15.05
C GLY A 54 -10.28 -0.26 13.93
N CYS A 55 -11.19 0.73 14.06
CA CYS A 55 -11.39 1.79 13.07
C CYS A 55 -10.33 2.88 13.23
N ALA A 56 -9.63 3.22 12.15
CA ALA A 56 -8.58 4.24 12.18
C ALA A 56 -9.09 5.64 12.56
N ARG A 57 -10.33 5.99 12.18
CA ARG A 57 -10.94 7.30 12.48
C ARG A 57 -11.05 7.54 13.98
N ASP A 58 -11.37 6.51 14.74
CA ASP A 58 -11.69 6.59 16.15
C ASP A 58 -10.49 6.26 17.05
N ASP A 59 -9.32 6.02 16.45
CA ASP A 59 -8.12 5.58 17.15
C ASP A 59 -7.15 6.74 17.37
N ALA A 60 -6.94 7.10 18.64
CA ALA A 60 -6.02 8.15 19.03
C ALA A 60 -4.55 7.85 18.64
N GLN A 61 -4.16 6.57 18.60
CA GLN A 61 -2.83 6.16 18.17
C GLN A 61 -2.64 6.37 16.67
N PHE A 62 -3.66 6.03 15.84
CA PHE A 62 -3.63 6.36 14.41
C PHE A 62 -3.47 7.88 14.19
N ALA A 63 -4.25 8.70 14.92
CA ALA A 63 -4.17 10.15 14.83
C ALA A 63 -2.78 10.68 15.23
N ALA A 64 -2.20 10.15 16.31
CA ALA A 64 -0.86 10.55 16.78
C ALA A 64 0.23 10.16 15.77
N VAL A 65 0.21 8.92 15.26
CA VAL A 65 1.18 8.42 14.27
C VAL A 65 1.08 9.21 12.97
N SER A 66 -0.13 9.44 12.46
CA SER A 66 -0.34 10.22 11.23
C SER A 66 0.15 11.67 11.33
N ALA A 67 0.07 12.27 12.52
CA ALA A 67 0.51 13.65 12.77
C ALA A 67 2.02 13.80 12.94
N THR A 68 2.70 12.78 13.46
CA THR A 68 4.10 12.91 13.93
C THR A 68 5.13 12.21 13.08
N ARG A 69 4.76 11.16 12.32
CA ARG A 69 5.73 10.38 11.55
C ARG A 69 6.16 11.09 10.27
N HIS A 70 7.46 11.08 10.02
CA HIS A 70 8.09 11.63 8.84
C HIS A 70 8.98 10.60 8.19
N GLY A 71 8.98 10.55 6.88
CA GLY A 71 9.81 9.61 6.12
C GLY A 71 9.79 9.88 4.63
N ARG A 72 10.43 9.00 3.88
CA ARG A 72 10.54 9.08 2.42
C ARG A 72 9.67 8.07 1.70
N ALA A 73 9.24 7.02 2.41
CA ALA A 73 8.27 6.07 1.87
C ALA A 73 7.21 5.77 2.93
N LEU A 74 5.99 5.51 2.44
CA LEU A 74 4.83 5.12 3.22
C LEU A 74 4.19 3.89 2.59
N VAL A 75 3.81 2.93 3.43
CA VAL A 75 2.81 1.90 3.10
C VAL A 75 1.77 1.90 4.21
N ALA A 76 0.51 2.18 3.87
CA ALA A 76 -0.57 2.23 4.85
C ALA A 76 -1.80 1.48 4.35
N HIS A 77 -2.59 0.97 5.29
CA HIS A 77 -3.72 0.10 5.01
C HIS A 77 -4.82 0.24 6.06
N VAL A 78 -6.10 0.18 5.62
CA VAL A 78 -7.26 -0.04 6.48
C VAL A 78 -7.97 -1.31 6.04
N ARG A 79 -8.26 -2.16 7.03
CA ARG A 79 -8.71 -3.55 6.85
C ARG A 79 -10.22 -3.67 6.92
N LYS A 80 -10.78 -4.35 5.91
CA LYS A 80 -12.09 -4.99 6.00
C LYS A 80 -11.85 -6.50 5.95
N ARG A 81 -12.12 -7.19 7.03
CA ARG A 81 -11.82 -8.61 7.19
C ARG A 81 -12.61 -9.47 6.20
N THR A 82 -11.90 -10.35 5.55
CA THR A 82 -12.45 -11.47 4.77
C THR A 82 -11.98 -12.79 5.37
N VAL A 83 -10.70 -12.88 5.74
CA VAL A 83 -10.04 -14.09 6.28
C VAL A 83 -9.27 -13.73 7.55
N GLY A 84 -9.10 -14.70 8.46
CA GLY A 84 -8.36 -14.57 9.71
C GLY A 84 -9.09 -13.78 10.79
N ALA A 85 -8.67 -13.91 12.04
CA ALA A 85 -9.22 -13.17 13.18
C ALA A 85 -8.88 -11.66 13.09
N ILE A 86 -9.68 -10.82 13.79
CA ILE A 86 -9.30 -9.43 14.03
C ILE A 86 -8.15 -9.43 15.03
N GLY A 87 -7.02 -8.85 14.66
CA GLY A 87 -5.82 -8.80 15.48
C GLY A 87 -4.62 -8.25 14.73
N ARG A 88 -3.59 -7.89 15.50
CA ARG A 88 -2.36 -7.25 14.98
C ARG A 88 -1.65 -8.13 13.94
N ASP A 89 -1.56 -9.45 14.16
CA ASP A 89 -0.86 -10.38 13.27
C ASP A 89 -1.55 -10.56 11.91
N ASN A 90 -2.84 -10.26 11.82
CA ASN A 90 -3.63 -10.31 10.60
C ASN A 90 -3.86 -8.92 9.98
N THR A 91 -3.22 -7.88 10.50
CA THR A 91 -3.36 -6.49 10.04
C THR A 91 -2.13 -6.06 9.26
N HIS A 92 -2.35 -5.51 8.06
CA HIS A 92 -1.29 -4.91 7.23
C HIS A 92 -0.84 -3.54 7.81
N PRO A 93 0.37 -3.07 7.45
CA PRO A 93 1.37 -3.74 6.64
C PRO A 93 2.07 -4.88 7.39
N PHE A 94 2.51 -5.89 6.64
CA PHE A 94 3.47 -6.88 7.14
C PHE A 94 4.89 -6.38 6.89
N GLU A 95 5.81 -6.69 7.80
CA GLU A 95 7.23 -6.33 7.69
C GLU A 95 8.08 -7.59 7.84
N ARG A 96 9.07 -7.76 6.95
CA ARG A 96 10.10 -8.80 7.02
C ARG A 96 11.43 -8.26 6.49
N GLY A 97 12.42 -8.15 7.35
CA GLY A 97 13.71 -7.57 6.99
C GLY A 97 13.55 -6.13 6.50
N ARG A 98 13.99 -5.87 5.27
CA ARG A 98 13.86 -4.54 4.66
C ARG A 98 12.52 -4.28 3.99
N PHE A 99 11.69 -5.28 3.83
CA PHE A 99 10.46 -5.20 3.04
C PHE A 99 9.22 -4.98 3.90
N THR A 100 8.36 -4.12 3.40
CA THR A 100 7.00 -3.89 3.93
C THR A 100 5.98 -4.20 2.83
N PHE A 101 4.87 -4.83 3.22
CA PHE A 101 3.88 -5.35 2.27
C PHE A 101 2.45 -5.05 2.71
N ALA A 102 1.61 -4.68 1.74
CA ALA A 102 0.16 -4.59 1.91
C ALA A 102 -0.56 -5.21 0.71
N HIS A 103 -1.67 -5.89 0.95
CA HIS A 103 -2.50 -6.56 -0.04
C HIS A 103 -3.95 -6.13 0.08
N ASN A 104 -4.59 -5.85 -1.04
CA ASN A 104 -6.03 -5.63 -1.17
C ASN A 104 -6.59 -6.60 -2.20
N GLY A 105 -7.08 -7.72 -1.73
CA GLY A 105 -7.59 -8.79 -2.55
C GLY A 105 -7.95 -10.01 -1.73
N THR A 106 -8.05 -11.14 -2.40
CA THR A 106 -8.23 -12.46 -1.80
C THR A 106 -7.64 -13.49 -2.77
N ILE A 107 -6.97 -14.49 -2.23
CA ILE A 107 -6.43 -15.63 -2.96
C ILE A 107 -7.09 -16.86 -2.38
N ASP A 108 -8.08 -17.41 -3.10
CA ASP A 108 -8.93 -18.48 -2.60
C ASP A 108 -8.16 -19.79 -2.44
N ASP A 109 -7.41 -20.22 -3.47
CA ASP A 109 -6.53 -21.41 -3.39
C ASP A 109 -5.09 -20.99 -3.07
N GLN A 110 -4.65 -21.32 -1.86
CA GLN A 110 -3.31 -21.03 -1.36
C GLN A 110 -2.30 -22.16 -1.65
N THR A 111 -2.73 -23.26 -2.23
CA THR A 111 -1.90 -24.49 -2.41
C THR A 111 -0.66 -24.20 -3.22
N PHE A 112 -0.81 -23.50 -4.34
CA PHE A 112 0.30 -23.11 -5.21
C PHE A 112 1.33 -22.24 -4.48
N MET A 113 0.88 -21.18 -3.80
CA MET A 113 1.79 -20.29 -3.06
C MET A 113 2.54 -21.06 -1.98
N ARG A 114 1.83 -21.90 -1.22
CA ARG A 114 2.44 -22.69 -0.14
C ARG A 114 3.48 -23.66 -0.66
N ALA A 115 3.23 -24.33 -1.79
CA ALA A 115 4.19 -25.24 -2.44
C ALA A 115 5.42 -24.51 -2.99
N SER A 116 5.25 -23.26 -3.43
CA SER A 116 6.30 -22.44 -4.04
C SER A 116 7.06 -21.54 -3.03
N THR A 117 6.64 -21.53 -1.76
CA THR A 117 7.29 -20.74 -0.71
C THR A 117 8.35 -21.55 0.02
N SER A 118 9.53 -20.98 0.24
CA SER A 118 10.62 -21.62 0.98
C SER A 118 10.22 -21.93 2.43
N ARG A 119 10.79 -23.00 3.00
CA ARG A 119 10.53 -23.36 4.40
C ARG A 119 10.88 -22.24 5.38
N ALA A 120 11.95 -21.50 5.09
CA ALA A 120 12.35 -20.37 5.91
C ALA A 120 11.25 -19.29 5.95
N ARG A 121 10.72 -18.90 4.78
CA ARG A 121 9.67 -17.89 4.68
C ARG A 121 8.32 -18.39 5.23
N LEU A 122 8.00 -19.66 5.07
CA LEU A 122 6.81 -20.24 5.71
C LEU A 122 6.87 -20.18 7.24
N ALA A 123 8.05 -20.36 7.82
CA ALA A 123 8.24 -20.30 9.28
C ALA A 123 8.08 -18.90 9.88
N GLU A 124 8.14 -17.83 9.05
CA GLU A 124 7.93 -16.45 9.48
C GLU A 124 6.45 -16.05 9.57
N ILE A 125 5.53 -16.87 9.07
CA ILE A 125 4.09 -16.57 9.07
C ILE A 125 3.57 -16.69 10.50
N ALA A 126 3.04 -15.57 11.03
CA ALA A 126 2.49 -15.48 12.37
C ALA A 126 0.96 -15.46 12.38
N GLY A 127 0.34 -14.93 11.32
CA GLY A 127 -1.10 -14.80 11.19
C GLY A 127 -1.76 -15.93 10.41
N GLN A 128 -2.98 -15.67 9.95
CA GLN A 128 -3.86 -16.66 9.32
C GLN A 128 -4.37 -16.18 7.94
N THR A 129 -3.77 -15.12 7.38
CA THR A 129 -4.27 -14.54 6.14
C THR A 129 -3.56 -15.11 4.91
N ASP A 130 -4.27 -15.19 3.80
CA ASP A 130 -3.72 -15.41 2.45
C ASP A 130 -2.65 -14.35 2.12
N SER A 131 -2.85 -13.14 2.60
CA SER A 131 -1.96 -12.00 2.38
C SER A 131 -0.57 -12.19 2.98
N GLU A 132 -0.44 -12.76 4.17
CA GLU A 132 0.87 -13.01 4.78
C GLU A 132 1.60 -14.15 4.05
N LEU A 133 0.88 -15.18 3.61
CA LEU A 133 1.44 -16.22 2.76
C LEU A 133 1.86 -15.66 1.40
N PHE A 134 1.06 -14.77 0.82
CA PHE A 134 1.42 -14.08 -0.43
C PHE A 134 2.72 -13.28 -0.26
N PHE A 135 2.87 -12.57 0.83
CA PHE A 135 4.14 -11.89 1.14
C PHE A 135 5.31 -12.86 1.23
N ALA A 136 5.16 -13.96 1.97
CA ALA A 136 6.20 -15.00 2.10
C ALA A 136 6.57 -15.62 0.75
N TYR A 137 5.59 -15.84 -0.12
CA TYR A 137 5.77 -16.32 -1.49
C TYR A 137 6.61 -15.35 -2.34
N LEU A 138 6.27 -14.05 -2.33
CA LEU A 138 7.05 -13.03 -3.05
C LEU A 138 8.47 -12.92 -2.52
N LEU A 139 8.65 -12.92 -1.20
CA LEU A 139 9.99 -12.89 -0.60
C LEU A 139 10.82 -14.11 -0.99
N SER A 140 10.22 -15.30 -1.10
CA SER A 140 10.93 -16.49 -1.58
C SER A 140 11.43 -16.33 -3.03
N ALA A 141 10.64 -15.69 -3.89
CA ALA A 141 11.06 -15.38 -5.26
C ALA A 141 12.21 -14.37 -5.29
N LEU A 142 12.17 -13.36 -4.44
CA LEU A 142 13.25 -12.37 -4.31
C LEU A 142 14.54 -12.98 -3.76
N ASP A 143 14.45 -13.83 -2.74
CA ASP A 143 15.59 -14.55 -2.15
C ASP A 143 16.29 -15.43 -3.18
N ALA A 144 15.52 -16.05 -4.08
CA ALA A 144 16.07 -16.90 -5.14
C ALA A 144 16.80 -16.09 -6.24
N ARG A 145 16.49 -14.81 -6.39
CA ARG A 145 17.07 -13.93 -7.44
C ARG A 145 17.38 -12.53 -6.87
N PRO A 146 18.39 -12.39 -5.98
CA PRO A 146 18.67 -11.14 -5.26
C PRO A 146 19.08 -9.98 -6.18
N ASP A 147 19.67 -10.28 -7.34
CA ASP A 147 20.13 -9.29 -8.31
C ASP A 147 19.10 -8.99 -9.42
N ALA A 148 17.92 -9.61 -9.38
CA ALA A 148 16.91 -9.53 -10.44
C ALA A 148 15.47 -9.45 -9.91
N HIS A 149 15.24 -8.53 -8.94
CA HIS A 149 13.96 -8.38 -8.25
C HIS A 149 12.79 -8.11 -9.21
N ASP A 150 12.98 -7.26 -10.23
CA ASP A 150 11.94 -6.94 -11.21
C ASP A 150 11.45 -8.21 -11.92
N ALA A 151 12.38 -9.02 -12.41
CA ALA A 151 12.06 -10.27 -13.10
C ALA A 151 11.49 -11.32 -12.14
N ALA A 152 12.02 -11.41 -10.91
CA ALA A 152 11.54 -12.33 -9.89
C ALA A 152 10.07 -12.07 -9.55
N LEU A 153 9.71 -10.79 -9.32
CA LEU A 153 8.34 -10.39 -9.02
C LEU A 153 7.42 -10.59 -10.23
N ALA A 154 7.86 -10.23 -11.45
CA ALA A 154 7.08 -10.39 -12.66
C ALA A 154 6.70 -11.86 -12.89
N ASP A 155 7.67 -12.79 -12.76
CA ASP A 155 7.44 -14.21 -12.94
C ASP A 155 6.55 -14.79 -11.83
N ALA A 156 6.80 -14.43 -10.57
CA ALA A 156 6.00 -14.89 -9.43
C ALA A 156 4.53 -14.42 -9.55
N LEU A 157 4.31 -13.16 -9.88
CA LEU A 157 2.96 -12.64 -10.07
C LEU A 157 2.27 -13.25 -11.29
N SER A 158 2.97 -13.43 -12.41
CA SER A 158 2.42 -14.09 -13.60
C SER A 158 1.99 -15.52 -13.31
N ALA A 159 2.79 -16.26 -12.54
CA ALA A 159 2.44 -17.62 -12.13
C ALA A 159 1.22 -17.63 -11.19
N LEU A 160 1.14 -16.69 -10.24
CA LEU A 160 0.03 -16.61 -9.30
C LEU A 160 -1.30 -16.27 -10.00
N VAL A 161 -1.32 -15.27 -10.87
CA VAL A 161 -2.56 -14.82 -11.52
C VAL A 161 -3.05 -15.76 -12.62
N ALA A 162 -2.29 -16.81 -12.95
CA ALA A 162 -2.75 -17.89 -13.83
C ALA A 162 -3.76 -18.83 -13.14
N HIS A 163 -3.90 -18.73 -11.81
CA HIS A 163 -4.88 -19.49 -11.03
C HIS A 163 -6.20 -18.73 -10.91
N GLU A 164 -7.30 -19.47 -10.83
CA GLU A 164 -8.63 -18.89 -10.60
C GLU A 164 -8.79 -18.38 -9.15
N GLY A 165 -9.76 -17.47 -8.94
CA GLY A 165 -10.06 -16.97 -7.60
C GLY A 165 -8.98 -16.05 -7.02
N VAL A 166 -8.16 -15.41 -7.88
CA VAL A 166 -7.10 -14.51 -7.46
C VAL A 166 -7.50 -13.06 -7.67
N ALA A 167 -7.43 -12.27 -6.60
CA ALA A 167 -7.38 -10.82 -6.65
C ALA A 167 -6.15 -10.38 -5.85
N ALA A 168 -5.15 -9.80 -6.52
CA ALA A 168 -3.80 -9.62 -5.98
C ALA A 168 -3.27 -8.19 -6.19
N ASN A 169 -4.07 -7.18 -5.77
CA ASN A 169 -3.54 -5.82 -5.70
C ASN A 169 -2.59 -5.71 -4.52
N MET A 170 -1.34 -5.34 -4.75
CA MET A 170 -0.35 -5.28 -3.66
C MET A 170 0.55 -4.07 -3.76
N LEU A 171 1.11 -3.70 -2.61
CA LEU A 171 2.25 -2.82 -2.46
C LEU A 171 3.36 -3.61 -1.76
N LEU A 172 4.57 -3.57 -2.30
CA LEU A 172 5.79 -4.11 -1.70
C LEU A 172 6.87 -3.03 -1.76
N CYS A 173 7.42 -2.65 -0.62
CA CYS A 173 8.40 -1.57 -0.56
C CYS A 173 9.58 -1.94 0.33
N ASP A 174 10.79 -1.58 -0.09
CA ASP A 174 12.01 -1.76 0.70
C ASP A 174 12.61 -0.44 1.23
N GLY A 175 11.85 0.66 1.08
CA GLY A 175 12.27 2.00 1.46
C GLY A 175 12.92 2.79 0.31
N ASP A 176 13.49 2.12 -0.68
CA ASP A 176 14.08 2.73 -1.87
C ASP A 176 13.25 2.49 -3.14
N VAL A 177 12.58 1.36 -3.20
CA VAL A 177 11.74 0.95 -4.34
C VAL A 177 10.37 0.55 -3.84
N LEU A 178 9.32 1.11 -4.43
CA LEU A 178 7.94 0.66 -4.26
C LEU A 178 7.52 -0.11 -5.51
N TYR A 179 7.17 -1.36 -5.34
CA TYR A 179 6.46 -2.17 -6.33
C TYR A 179 4.97 -2.13 -6.05
N ALA A 180 4.17 -1.98 -7.10
CA ALA A 180 2.72 -2.01 -7.01
C ALA A 180 2.14 -2.88 -8.13
N HIS A 181 1.27 -3.82 -7.78
CA HIS A 181 0.61 -4.68 -8.74
C HIS A 181 -0.89 -4.49 -8.67
N ARG A 182 -1.52 -4.37 -9.84
CA ARG A 182 -2.97 -4.40 -9.98
C ARG A 182 -3.43 -5.70 -10.61
N PHE A 183 -4.25 -6.45 -9.88
CA PHE A 183 -4.98 -7.59 -10.42
C PHE A 183 -6.30 -7.79 -9.68
N GLY A 184 -7.40 -7.59 -10.38
CA GLY A 184 -8.76 -7.87 -9.89
C GLY A 184 -9.42 -6.77 -9.05
N ARG A 185 -8.70 -5.68 -8.68
CA ARG A 185 -9.27 -4.53 -7.95
C ARG A 185 -8.79 -3.22 -8.58
N SER A 186 -9.41 -2.10 -8.17
CA SER A 186 -8.93 -0.76 -8.58
C SER A 186 -7.57 -0.43 -7.97
N LEU A 187 -6.73 0.24 -8.74
CA LEU A 187 -5.48 0.84 -8.30
C LEU A 187 -5.21 2.07 -9.16
N TYR A 188 -4.75 3.14 -8.53
CA TYR A 188 -4.50 4.42 -9.16
C TYR A 188 -3.12 4.93 -8.81
N THR A 189 -2.52 5.70 -9.71
CA THR A 189 -1.29 6.45 -9.46
C THR A 189 -1.52 7.94 -9.58
N LEU A 190 -0.76 8.72 -8.82
CA LEU A 190 -0.70 10.16 -8.93
C LEU A 190 0.74 10.61 -8.77
N LYS A 191 1.23 11.40 -9.71
CA LYS A 191 2.53 12.07 -9.61
C LYS A 191 2.31 13.51 -9.16
N ARG A 192 2.99 13.93 -8.13
CA ARG A 192 3.01 15.32 -7.66
C ARG A 192 4.40 15.92 -7.84
N GLN A 193 4.44 17.13 -8.33
CA GLN A 193 5.67 17.92 -8.48
C GLN A 193 5.59 19.19 -7.63
N PRO A 194 6.75 19.79 -7.27
CA PRO A 194 6.76 21.09 -6.62
C PRO A 194 6.03 22.12 -7.47
N GLY A 195 5.13 22.87 -6.83
CA GLY A 195 4.32 23.88 -7.51
C GLY A 195 2.96 23.42 -8.01
N ASP A 196 2.66 22.11 -8.05
CA ASP A 196 1.32 21.62 -8.35
C ASP A 196 0.33 22.10 -7.27
N ALA A 197 -0.62 22.96 -7.64
CA ALA A 197 -1.64 23.43 -6.72
C ALA A 197 -2.73 22.36 -6.53
N VAL A 198 -3.02 22.00 -5.31
CA VAL A 198 -4.10 21.08 -4.96
C VAL A 198 -5.17 21.82 -4.20
N ARG A 199 -6.36 21.95 -4.81
CA ARG A 199 -7.54 22.51 -4.15
C ARG A 199 -8.20 21.44 -3.30
N ILE A 200 -8.45 21.74 -2.04
CA ILE A 200 -9.08 20.84 -1.08
C ILE A 200 -10.34 21.49 -0.57
N GLU A 201 -11.46 20.85 -0.80
CA GLU A 201 -12.74 21.21 -0.20
C GLU A 201 -13.02 20.29 1.00
N ARG A 202 -13.37 20.90 2.12
CA ARG A 202 -13.85 20.20 3.32
C ARG A 202 -15.18 20.81 3.74
N THR A 203 -16.20 19.99 3.80
CA THR A 203 -17.50 20.38 4.35
C THR A 203 -17.65 19.78 5.75
N SER A 204 -17.87 20.63 6.74
CA SER A 204 -18.21 20.18 8.09
C SER A 204 -19.60 19.57 8.10
N VAL A 205 -19.73 18.35 8.58
CA VAL A 205 -21.04 17.67 8.71
C VAL A 205 -21.92 18.36 9.77
N GLU A 206 -21.31 18.96 10.78
CA GLU A 206 -22.03 19.63 11.88
C GLU A 206 -22.52 21.04 11.52
N THR A 207 -21.69 21.80 10.81
CA THR A 207 -21.98 23.21 10.51
C THR A 207 -22.39 23.46 9.07
N LEU A 208 -22.27 22.46 8.19
CA LEU A 208 -22.43 22.57 6.72
C LEU A 208 -21.52 23.64 6.09
N ALA A 209 -20.54 24.11 6.83
CA ALA A 209 -19.56 25.05 6.32
C ALA A 209 -18.55 24.33 5.44
N THR A 210 -18.32 24.88 4.25
CA THR A 210 -17.28 24.37 3.32
C THR A 210 -16.04 25.24 3.44
N LEU A 211 -14.89 24.61 3.71
CA LEU A 211 -13.59 25.23 3.70
C LEU A 211 -12.85 24.82 2.44
N GLU A 212 -12.54 25.78 1.60
CA GLU A 212 -11.62 25.58 0.48
C GLU A 212 -10.20 25.94 0.91
N THR A 213 -9.26 25.02 0.67
CA THR A 213 -7.85 25.26 0.97
C THR A 213 -7.03 24.90 -0.25
N GLU A 214 -6.08 25.75 -0.61
CA GLU A 214 -5.07 25.43 -1.61
C GLU A 214 -3.82 24.90 -0.92
N TRP A 215 -3.36 23.73 -1.34
CA TRP A 215 -2.12 23.13 -0.85
C TRP A 215 -1.14 22.96 -2.00
N THR A 216 0.06 23.49 -1.84
CA THR A 216 1.12 23.39 -2.86
C THR A 216 2.22 22.47 -2.36
N PRO A 217 2.46 21.32 -3.01
CA PRO A 217 3.54 20.43 -2.65
C PRO A 217 4.90 21.11 -2.84
N ARG A 218 5.77 20.92 -1.87
CA ARG A 218 7.16 21.42 -1.93
C ARG A 218 8.12 20.37 -2.47
N ARG A 219 7.68 19.11 -2.61
CA ARG A 219 8.50 17.95 -2.95
C ARG A 219 7.82 17.11 -4.01
N SER A 220 8.64 16.45 -4.82
CA SER A 220 8.13 15.45 -5.74
C SER A 220 7.72 14.18 -5.00
N ALA A 221 6.62 13.58 -5.40
CA ALA A 221 6.15 12.30 -4.87
C ALA A 221 5.36 11.52 -5.92
N VAL A 222 5.41 10.21 -5.82
CA VAL A 222 4.49 9.29 -6.49
C VAL A 222 3.63 8.63 -5.43
N LEU A 223 2.33 8.65 -5.67
CA LEU A 223 1.32 8.00 -4.86
C LEU A 223 0.76 6.81 -5.63
N VAL A 224 0.49 5.72 -4.91
CA VAL A 224 -0.27 4.57 -5.41
C VAL A 224 -1.36 4.27 -4.41
N ALA A 225 -2.62 4.24 -4.83
CA ALA A 225 -3.73 4.03 -3.92
C ALA A 225 -4.85 3.19 -4.55
N SER A 226 -5.58 2.45 -3.72
CA SER A 226 -6.75 1.69 -4.16
C SER A 226 -7.99 2.56 -4.45
N GLU A 227 -7.97 3.81 -3.99
CA GLU A 227 -8.99 4.85 -4.23
C GLU A 227 -8.30 6.16 -4.58
N ARG A 228 -8.98 7.00 -5.36
CA ARG A 228 -8.53 8.38 -5.57
C ARG A 228 -8.76 9.18 -4.29
N LEU A 229 -7.70 9.63 -3.64
CA LEU A 229 -7.79 10.32 -2.35
C LEU A 229 -8.26 11.77 -2.48
N THR A 230 -8.12 12.35 -3.67
CA THR A 230 -8.44 13.73 -4.05
C THR A 230 -9.03 13.76 -5.44
N ASP A 231 -9.50 14.93 -5.90
CA ASP A 231 -10.03 15.12 -7.24
C ASP A 231 -8.95 15.52 -8.28
N GLU A 232 -7.68 15.36 -7.92
CA GLU A 232 -6.54 15.49 -8.82
C GLU A 232 -6.61 14.46 -9.98
N PRO A 233 -5.80 14.62 -11.04
CA PRO A 233 -5.82 13.73 -12.22
C PRO A 233 -5.11 12.39 -11.94
N TRP A 234 -5.70 11.58 -11.08
CA TRP A 234 -5.23 10.21 -10.84
C TRP A 234 -5.37 9.36 -12.10
N GLU A 235 -4.33 8.63 -12.42
CA GLU A 235 -4.32 7.68 -13.52
C GLU A 235 -4.66 6.28 -13.01
N GLU A 236 -5.61 5.62 -13.67
CA GLU A 236 -5.94 4.24 -13.36
C GLU A 236 -4.87 3.29 -13.91
N VAL A 237 -4.33 2.44 -13.07
CA VAL A 237 -3.37 1.41 -13.47
C VAL A 237 -4.12 0.32 -14.24
N PRO A 238 -3.72 -0.08 -15.45
CA PRO A 238 -4.36 -1.18 -16.17
C PRO A 238 -4.28 -2.51 -15.40
N ASN A 239 -5.33 -3.34 -15.51
CA ASN A 239 -5.33 -4.66 -14.86
C ASN A 239 -4.14 -5.51 -15.33
N GLY A 240 -3.59 -6.36 -14.45
CA GLY A 240 -2.41 -7.17 -14.75
C GLY A 240 -1.09 -6.40 -14.82
N THR A 241 -1.03 -5.15 -14.35
CA THR A 241 0.18 -4.33 -14.45
C THR A 241 0.99 -4.36 -13.16
N LEU A 242 2.29 -4.66 -13.28
CA LEU A 242 3.29 -4.49 -12.23
C LEU A 242 4.08 -3.20 -12.48
N LEU A 243 4.01 -2.30 -11.51
CA LEU A 243 4.71 -1.02 -11.50
C LEU A 243 5.91 -1.05 -10.57
N ARG A 244 6.89 -0.24 -10.88
CA ARG A 244 8.03 0.11 -10.02
C ARG A 244 8.14 1.63 -9.91
N VAL A 245 8.37 2.11 -8.69
CA VAL A 245 8.68 3.50 -8.38
C VAL A 245 9.98 3.54 -7.60
N ASP A 246 11.02 4.10 -8.19
CA ASP A 246 12.30 4.28 -7.52
C ASP A 246 12.31 5.60 -6.74
N ARG A 247 12.86 5.57 -5.53
CA ARG A 247 13.12 6.78 -4.76
C ARG A 247 14.25 7.57 -5.42
N SER A 248 13.91 8.76 -5.88
CA SER A 248 14.85 9.69 -6.53
C SER A 248 14.43 11.13 -6.27
N ALA A 249 15.20 12.09 -6.76
CA ALA A 249 14.82 13.52 -6.71
C ALA A 249 13.50 13.78 -7.48
N LEU A 250 13.24 13.00 -8.52
CA LEU A 250 12.00 13.01 -9.30
C LEU A 250 11.50 11.56 -9.43
N PRO A 251 10.76 11.04 -8.43
CA PRO A 251 10.23 9.69 -8.52
C PRO A 251 9.34 9.53 -9.75
N GLU A 252 9.51 8.41 -10.46
CA GLU A 252 8.76 8.09 -11.66
C GLU A 252 8.15 6.70 -11.60
N VAL A 253 6.98 6.55 -12.21
CA VAL A 253 6.30 5.27 -12.37
C VAL A 253 6.84 4.59 -13.62
N ARG A 254 7.32 3.35 -13.47
CA ARG A 254 7.73 2.49 -14.59
C ARG A 254 6.90 1.21 -14.60
N VAL A 255 6.37 0.85 -15.75
CA VAL A 255 5.76 -0.47 -15.96
C VAL A 255 6.89 -1.48 -16.20
N ILE A 256 7.00 -2.50 -15.35
CA ILE A 256 8.00 -3.56 -15.50
C ILE A 256 7.43 -4.84 -16.08
N ALA A 257 6.16 -5.12 -15.86
CA ALA A 257 5.52 -6.29 -16.45
C ALA A 257 4.02 -6.05 -16.64
N ARG A 258 3.44 -6.82 -17.57
CA ARG A 258 2.01 -7.02 -17.70
C ARG A 258 1.74 -8.51 -17.56
N THR A 259 1.15 -8.92 -16.46
CA THR A 259 0.60 -10.25 -16.30
C THR A 259 -0.65 -10.35 -17.17
N ARG A 260 -1.04 -11.55 -17.64
CA ARG A 260 -2.24 -11.69 -18.48
C ARG A 260 -3.43 -10.98 -17.86
N SER A 261 -4.02 -10.05 -18.63
CA SER A 261 -5.41 -9.62 -18.43
C SER A 261 -6.28 -10.56 -19.25
N ASP A 262 -7.28 -11.16 -18.61
CA ASP A 262 -8.37 -11.82 -19.34
C ASP A 262 -9.09 -10.81 -20.25
#